data_53a7e6965eac78a664842430b22a1a07
#
_entry.id   53a7e6965eac78a664842430b22a1a07
#
_cell.length_a   1.000
_cell.length_b   1.000
_cell.length_c   1.000
_cell.angle_alpha   90.00
_cell.angle_beta   90.00
_cell.angle_gamma   90.00
#
_symmetry.space_group_name_H-M   'P 1'
#
loop_
_entity.id
_entity.type
_entity.pdbx_description
1 polymer ?
#
loop_
_entity_poly.entity_id
_entity_poly.type
_entity_poly.pdbx_seq_one_letter_code
_entity_poly.pdbx_strand_id
1 'polypeptide(L)'
;MKYTLILLIHHNLKMALIAKQIIDKIELTEVNTIQIRTATSIIKDGAEIAKTYHRHSLSPGDDVSNEDARVQAIANVIWTDEVINNYKASIATIEPTDNNLE
;
A
#
# COMPACT_ATOMS: atom_id res chain seq x y z
N MET A 1 7.62 -7.46 -6.94
CA MET A 1 6.63 -8.14 -7.77
C MET A 1 6.34 -9.52 -7.23
N LYS A 2 5.07 -9.82 -7.05
CA LYS A 2 4.65 -11.12 -6.51
C LYS A 2 3.75 -11.81 -7.50
N TYR A 3 3.92 -13.13 -7.60
CA TYR A 3 3.07 -13.98 -8.43
C TYR A 3 2.47 -15.05 -7.55
N THR A 4 1.18 -15.26 -7.71
CA THR A 4 0.47 -16.35 -7.04
C THR A 4 -0.17 -17.21 -8.10
N LEU A 5 0.15 -18.49 -8.09
CA LEU A 5 -0.44 -19.43 -9.01
C LEU A 5 -1.74 -19.94 -8.41
N ILE A 6 -2.82 -19.78 -9.15
CA ILE A 6 -4.12 -20.31 -8.79
C ILE A 6 -4.45 -21.38 -9.81
N LEU A 7 -4.60 -22.61 -9.33
CA LEU A 7 -4.85 -23.73 -10.21
C LEU A 7 -6.27 -24.21 -10.00
N LEU A 8 -7.08 -24.12 -11.06
CA LEU A 8 -8.44 -24.61 -11.04
C LEU A 8 -8.51 -25.86 -11.92
N ILE A 9 -9.04 -26.92 -11.34
CA ILE A 9 -9.21 -28.17 -12.07
C ILE A 9 -10.70 -28.46 -12.14
N HIS A 10 -11.21 -28.53 -13.36
CA HIS A 10 -12.60 -28.84 -13.64
C HIS A 10 -12.64 -30.06 -14.52
N HIS A 11 -13.00 -31.20 -13.95
CA HIS A 11 -13.11 -32.41 -14.76
C HIS A 11 -11.93 -32.54 -15.72
N ASN A 12 -12.17 -32.28 -17.00
CA ASN A 12 -11.15 -32.42 -18.02
C ASN A 12 -10.46 -31.10 -18.34
N LEU A 13 -10.86 -30.03 -17.68
CA LEU A 13 -10.30 -28.72 -17.99
C LEU A 13 -9.33 -28.30 -16.91
N LYS A 14 -8.12 -28.05 -17.31
CA LYS A 14 -7.14 -27.41 -16.48
C LYS A 14 -7.09 -25.96 -16.86
N MET A 15 -7.44 -25.09 -15.93
CA MET A 15 -7.30 -23.67 -16.13
C MET A 15 -6.24 -23.18 -15.18
N ALA A 16 -5.13 -22.72 -15.73
CA ALA A 16 -4.08 -22.12 -14.91
C ALA A 16 -4.34 -20.63 -14.83
N LEU A 17 -4.60 -20.16 -13.62
CA LEU A 17 -4.73 -18.74 -13.35
C LEU A 17 -3.54 -18.29 -12.53
N ILE A 18 -2.99 -17.16 -12.90
CA ILE A 18 -1.88 -16.54 -12.17
C ILE A 18 -2.34 -15.19 -11.71
N ALA A 19 -2.17 -14.94 -10.42
CA ALA A 19 -2.38 -13.60 -9.87
C ALA A 19 -1.00 -12.95 -9.74
N LYS A 20 -0.81 -11.86 -10.47
CA LYS A 20 0.43 -11.11 -10.44
C LYS A 20 0.18 -9.82 -9.69
N GLN A 21 0.92 -9.61 -8.61
CA GLN A 21 0.81 -8.38 -7.82
C GLN A 21 2.06 -7.55 -7.99
N ILE A 22 1.84 -6.27 -8.24
CA ILE A 22 2.94 -5.34 -8.38
C ILE A 22 2.52 -4.01 -7.76
N ILE A 23 3.44 -3.39 -7.03
CA ILE A 23 3.23 -2.02 -6.59
C ILE A 23 3.55 -1.16 -7.81
N ASP A 24 2.52 -0.55 -8.38
CA ASP A 24 2.67 0.22 -9.61
C ASP A 24 2.68 1.72 -9.37
N LYS A 25 2.49 2.16 -8.14
CA LYS A 25 2.52 3.58 -7.84
C LYS A 25 2.84 3.80 -6.37
N ILE A 26 3.82 4.66 -6.13
CA ILE A 26 4.16 5.12 -4.79
C ILE A 26 4.20 6.63 -4.85
N GLU A 27 3.42 7.29 -4.00
CA GLU A 27 3.35 8.75 -3.96
C GLU A 27 3.70 9.24 -2.58
N LEU A 28 4.50 10.30 -2.55
CA LEU A 28 4.79 11.00 -1.31
C LEU A 28 4.03 12.32 -1.37
N THR A 29 3.17 12.55 -0.38
CA THR A 29 2.40 13.78 -0.32
C THR A 29 3.21 14.89 0.31
N GLU A 30 2.68 16.11 0.23
CA GLU A 30 3.37 17.27 0.82
C GLU A 30 3.45 17.18 2.34
N VAL A 31 2.62 16.35 2.97
CA VAL A 31 2.67 16.15 4.41
C VAL A 31 3.39 14.86 4.77
N ASN A 32 4.15 14.32 3.82
CA ASN A 32 5.03 13.16 4.01
C ASN A 32 4.29 11.87 4.30
N THR A 33 3.03 11.77 3.85
CA THR A 33 2.30 10.51 3.85
C THR A 33 2.70 9.73 2.61
N ILE A 34 2.94 8.44 2.76
CA ILE A 34 3.29 7.58 1.64
C ILE A 34 2.03 6.85 1.20
N GLN A 35 1.66 6.99 -0.06
CA GLN A 35 0.49 6.32 -0.63
C GLN A 35 0.95 5.28 -1.61
N ILE A 36 0.47 4.07 -1.44
CA ILE A 36 0.92 2.91 -2.22
C ILE A 36 -0.27 2.33 -2.96
N ARG A 37 -0.08 2.05 -4.25
CA ARG A 37 -1.09 1.35 -5.03
C ARG A 37 -0.53 0.02 -5.48
N THR A 38 -1.28 -1.04 -5.21
CA THR A 38 -0.94 -2.39 -5.63
C THR A 38 -1.92 -2.79 -6.73
N ALA A 39 -1.39 -3.15 -7.89
CA ALA A 39 -2.18 -3.67 -8.99
C ALA A 39 -2.11 -5.17 -8.95
N THR A 40 -3.27 -5.83 -9.04
CA THR A 40 -3.37 -7.28 -9.12
C THR A 40 -3.95 -7.64 -10.47
N SER A 41 -3.17 -8.35 -11.27
CA SER A 41 -3.60 -8.81 -12.59
C SER A 41 -3.89 -10.29 -12.50
N ILE A 42 -5.03 -10.69 -13.07
CA ILE A 42 -5.38 -12.11 -13.20
C ILE A 42 -5.06 -12.50 -14.62
N ILE A 43 -4.20 -13.48 -14.77
CA ILE A 43 -3.72 -13.91 -16.07
C ILE A 43 -4.20 -15.34 -16.29
N LYS A 44 -4.91 -15.56 -17.41
CA LYS A 44 -5.39 -16.86 -17.81
C LYS A 44 -4.78 -17.20 -19.14
N ASP A 45 -4.06 -18.33 -19.18
CA ASP A 45 -3.43 -18.83 -20.41
C ASP A 45 -2.59 -17.74 -21.08
N GLY A 46 -1.85 -16.99 -20.27
CA GLY A 46 -0.94 -15.96 -20.77
C GLY A 46 -1.57 -14.61 -21.06
N ALA A 47 -2.90 -14.48 -20.90
CA ALA A 47 -3.59 -13.23 -21.18
C ALA A 47 -4.18 -12.65 -19.91
N GLU A 48 -4.01 -11.35 -19.73
CA GLU A 48 -4.62 -10.66 -18.60
C GLU A 48 -6.13 -10.56 -18.84
N ILE A 49 -6.92 -11.10 -17.91
CA ILE A 49 -8.38 -11.09 -18.03
C ILE A 49 -9.04 -10.18 -17.02
N ALA A 50 -8.30 -9.72 -16.01
CA ALA A 50 -8.85 -8.80 -15.01
C ALA A 50 -7.70 -8.07 -14.33
N LYS A 51 -7.99 -6.88 -13.85
CA LYS A 51 -7.03 -6.10 -13.08
C LYS A 51 -7.78 -5.32 -12.03
N THR A 52 -7.29 -5.36 -10.80
CA THR A 52 -7.85 -4.61 -9.69
C THR A 52 -6.75 -3.84 -9.00
N TYR A 53 -7.14 -2.82 -8.24
CA TYR A 53 -6.19 -1.98 -7.54
C TYR A 53 -6.55 -1.91 -6.08
N HIS A 54 -5.54 -1.90 -5.25
CA HIS A 54 -5.69 -1.70 -3.82
C HIS A 54 -4.76 -0.56 -3.41
N ARG A 55 -5.29 0.37 -2.63
CA ARG A 55 -4.51 1.50 -2.14
C ARG A 55 -4.44 1.46 -0.64
N HIS A 56 -3.25 1.76 -0.12
CA HIS A 56 -3.10 1.96 1.32
C HIS A 56 -2.14 3.10 1.55
N SER A 57 -2.21 3.68 2.74
CA SER A 57 -1.43 4.86 3.09
C SER A 57 -0.70 4.63 4.39
N LEU A 58 0.46 5.25 4.50
CA LEU A 58 1.28 5.19 5.70
C LEU A 58 1.58 6.61 6.14
N SER A 59 1.39 6.86 7.42
CA SER A 59 1.68 8.17 8.00
C SER A 59 3.05 8.18 8.65
N PRO A 60 3.69 9.36 8.77
CA PRO A 60 5.02 9.43 9.38
C PRO A 60 5.08 8.73 10.72
N GLY A 61 6.02 7.80 10.84
CA GLY A 61 6.21 7.03 12.05
C GLY A 61 5.51 5.69 12.09
N ASP A 62 4.71 5.36 11.06
CA ASP A 62 4.08 4.05 11.00
C ASP A 62 5.12 2.95 10.85
N ASP A 63 4.77 1.76 11.31
CA ASP A 63 5.63 0.59 11.16
C ASP A 63 5.62 0.16 9.69
N VAL A 64 6.80 0.16 9.07
CA VAL A 64 6.94 -0.22 7.67
C VAL A 64 7.66 -1.56 7.50
N SER A 65 7.82 -2.30 8.59
CA SER A 65 8.63 -3.53 8.55
C SER A 65 8.08 -4.59 7.61
N ASN A 66 6.77 -4.56 7.34
CA ASN A 66 6.15 -5.52 6.43
C ASN A 66 5.88 -4.93 5.05
N GLU A 67 6.37 -3.73 4.78
CA GLU A 67 6.15 -3.07 3.50
C GLU A 67 7.23 -3.48 2.50
N ASP A 68 6.95 -3.20 1.23
CA ASP A 68 7.92 -3.39 0.16
C ASP A 68 9.21 -2.63 0.45
N ALA A 69 10.33 -3.16 0.00
CA ALA A 69 11.63 -2.57 0.29
C ALA A 69 11.74 -1.11 -0.19
N ARG A 70 11.10 -0.78 -1.31
CA ARG A 70 11.11 0.61 -1.81
C ARG A 70 10.37 1.54 -0.86
N VAL A 71 9.27 1.07 -0.31
CA VAL A 71 8.49 1.85 0.64
C VAL A 71 9.30 2.06 1.92
N GLN A 72 9.95 1.00 2.40
CA GLN A 72 10.80 1.12 3.57
C GLN A 72 11.93 2.12 3.36
N ALA A 73 12.55 2.09 2.17
CA ALA A 73 13.64 3.00 1.85
C ALA A 73 13.17 4.45 1.84
N ILE A 74 12.00 4.71 1.25
CA ILE A 74 11.43 6.05 1.23
C ILE A 74 11.15 6.52 2.65
N ALA A 75 10.52 5.68 3.46
CA ALA A 75 10.19 6.03 4.84
C ALA A 75 11.46 6.35 5.63
N ASN A 76 12.51 5.55 5.45
CA ASN A 76 13.75 5.75 6.18
C ASN A 76 14.43 7.08 5.83
N VAL A 77 14.29 7.53 4.59
CA VAL A 77 14.89 8.78 4.16
C VAL A 77 14.04 9.98 4.54
N ILE A 78 12.72 9.89 4.31
CA ILE A 78 11.82 11.03 4.44
C ILE A 78 11.35 11.25 5.87
N TRP A 79 11.09 10.19 6.60
CA TRP A 79 10.55 10.31 7.96
C TRP A 79 11.65 10.50 8.98
N THR A 80 12.17 11.73 9.02
CA THR A 80 13.11 12.14 10.07
C THR A 80 12.36 12.29 11.38
N ASP A 81 13.11 12.40 12.48
CA ASP A 81 12.50 12.65 13.78
C ASP A 81 11.65 13.91 13.74
N GLU A 82 12.12 14.95 13.06
CA GLU A 82 11.37 16.20 12.94
C GLU A 82 10.03 15.97 12.22
N VAL A 83 10.06 15.23 11.11
CA VAL A 83 8.84 14.96 10.35
C VAL A 83 7.85 14.17 11.18
N ILE A 84 8.33 13.15 11.89
CA ILE A 84 7.47 12.33 12.74
C ILE A 84 6.88 13.15 13.87
N ASN A 85 7.69 13.97 14.51
CA ASN A 85 7.23 14.81 15.61
C ASN A 85 6.22 15.86 15.14
N ASN A 86 6.45 16.44 13.97
CA ASN A 86 5.52 17.41 13.41
C ASN A 86 4.17 16.76 13.08
N TYR A 87 4.21 15.53 12.58
CA TYR A 87 2.97 14.80 12.29
C TYR A 87 2.20 14.54 13.59
N LYS A 88 2.88 14.08 14.63
CA LYS A 88 2.24 13.81 15.91
C LYS A 88 1.63 15.09 16.50
N ALA A 89 2.32 16.19 16.36
CA ALA A 89 1.82 17.47 16.85
C ALA A 89 0.58 17.90 16.08
N SER A 90 0.55 17.68 14.77
CA SER A 90 -0.60 18.05 13.95
C SER A 90 -1.83 17.23 14.30
N ILE A 91 -1.65 15.95 14.61
CA ILE A 91 -2.75 15.09 15.02
C ILE A 91 -3.31 15.57 16.35
N ALA A 92 -2.44 15.88 17.30
CA ALA A 92 -2.88 16.37 18.61
C ALA A 92 -3.68 17.66 18.50
N THR A 93 -3.33 18.51 17.53
CA THR A 93 -4.02 19.77 17.31
C THR A 93 -5.40 19.57 16.69
N ILE A 94 -5.54 18.56 15.87
CA ILE A 94 -6.79 18.27 15.15
C ILE A 94 -7.80 17.61 16.07
N GLU A 95 -7.35 16.92 17.09
CA GLU A 95 -8.25 16.21 17.97
C GLU A 95 -9.27 17.13 18.59
N PRO A 96 -10.57 16.81 18.50
CA PRO A 96 -11.62 17.61 19.11
C PRO A 96 -11.47 17.49 20.61
N THR A 97 -11.27 18.60 21.20
CA THR A 97 -11.31 18.64 22.63
C THR A 97 -12.70 18.98 23.02
N ASP A 98 -13.31 18.92 23.21
CA ASP A 98 -14.37 19.20 23.46
C ASP A 98 -14.87 20.17 23.85
N ASN A 99 -14.44 20.45 23.85
CA ASN A 99 -14.79 21.14 24.06
C ASN A 99 -15.21 21.82 24.16
N ASN A 100 -15.18 22.08 24.18
CA ASN A 100 -15.55 22.71 24.20
C ASN A 100 -16.09 23.26 24.18
N LEU A 101 -16.12 23.33 24.20
CA LEU A 101 -16.78 23.89 24.10
C LEU A 101 -17.49 24.28 24.48
N GLU A 102 -17.70 24.51 24.90
CA GLU A 102 -18.52 24.90 25.22
C GLU A 102 -18.92 25.42 25.17
#